data_96d64d1a773f97dc29ca6ae0f76011fc
#
_entry.id   96d64d1a773f97dc29ca6ae0f76011fc
#
_cell.length_a   1.000
_cell.length_b   1.000
_cell.length_c   1.000
_cell.angle_alpha   90.00
_cell.angle_beta   90.00
_cell.angle_gamma   90.00
#
_symmetry.space_group_name_H-M   'P 1'
#
loop_
_entity.id
_entity.type
_entity.pdbx_description
1 polymer ?
#
loop_
_entity_poly.entity_id
_entity_poly.type
_entity_poly.pdbx_seq_one_letter_code
_entity_poly.pdbx_strand_id
1 'polypeptide(L)'
;MTKIGINLNLAPVADLASDQNPSYAMRCLGSDADGVADLLDDFVSGMREGGLSVTLKTFPGIGNVSADVTESIAENTDSLMTIRDTNFVPYASGIQAGADCVMVSNAAYSKLTVKKVPAFMSQDIVTKLLREELGFDGIVMTSPLNDNVIENNYTNEFAVVEAVKAGGDLIG
;
A
#
# COMPACT_ATOMS: atom_id res chain seq x y z
N MET A 1 11.01 3.43 20.47
CA MET A 1 9.68 3.96 20.15
C MET A 1 8.67 3.64 21.26
N THR A 2 8.50 2.40 21.68
CA THR A 2 7.55 1.99 22.74
C THR A 2 7.74 2.73 24.07
N LYS A 3 8.99 3.02 24.47
CA LYS A 3 9.29 3.78 25.71
C LYS A 3 8.73 5.20 25.73
N ILE A 4 8.38 5.78 24.59
CA ILE A 4 7.77 7.12 24.45
C ILE A 4 6.30 7.06 24.03
N GLY A 5 5.68 5.87 24.12
CA GLY A 5 4.25 5.67 23.88
C GLY A 5 3.85 5.45 22.41
N ILE A 6 4.81 5.31 21.48
CA ILE A 6 4.51 4.94 20.08
C ILE A 6 4.22 3.44 20.03
N ASN A 7 3.09 3.05 19.45
CA ASN A 7 2.66 1.66 19.32
C ASN A 7 2.40 1.21 17.88
N LEU A 8 2.29 2.15 16.91
CA LEU A 8 2.14 1.86 15.49
C LEU A 8 3.18 2.63 14.68
N ASN A 9 3.86 1.94 13.77
CA ASN A 9 4.78 2.52 12.80
C ASN A 9 4.17 2.45 11.39
N LEU A 10 4.04 3.60 10.72
CA LEU A 10 3.58 3.67 9.32
C LEU A 10 4.73 3.38 8.35
N ALA A 11 5.41 2.25 8.57
CA ALA A 11 6.54 1.72 7.81
C ALA A 11 6.57 0.18 7.98
N PRO A 12 7.25 -0.54 7.06
CA PRO A 12 8.13 -0.10 5.98
C PRO A 12 7.40 0.25 4.67
N VAL A 13 8.14 0.82 3.70
CA VAL A 13 7.73 0.85 2.30
C VAL A 13 8.02 -0.52 1.70
N ALA A 14 6.98 -1.23 1.30
CA ALA A 14 7.04 -2.56 0.70
C ALA A 14 7.11 -2.51 -0.84
N ASP A 15 6.99 -1.32 -1.41
CA ASP A 15 7.04 -1.10 -2.86
C ASP A 15 8.45 -1.31 -3.41
N LEU A 16 8.52 -1.78 -4.64
CA LEU A 16 9.79 -1.95 -5.36
C LEU A 16 10.25 -0.61 -5.95
N ALA A 17 11.54 -0.32 -5.84
CA ALA A 17 12.16 0.83 -6.48
C ALA A 17 12.12 0.69 -8.01
N SER A 18 11.86 1.80 -8.71
CA SER A 18 11.86 1.87 -10.16
C SER A 18 12.48 3.17 -10.66
N ASP A 19 13.14 3.10 -11.82
CA ASP A 19 13.68 4.27 -12.51
C ASP A 19 12.58 5.23 -13.01
N GLN A 20 11.34 4.77 -13.09
CA GLN A 20 10.19 5.60 -13.45
C GLN A 20 9.81 6.60 -12.34
N ASN A 21 10.17 6.32 -11.09
CA ASN A 21 9.93 7.18 -9.94
C ASN A 21 11.18 7.31 -9.04
N PRO A 22 12.24 8.00 -9.51
CA PRO A 22 13.50 8.08 -8.79
C PRO A 22 13.37 8.68 -7.37
N SER A 23 12.47 9.66 -7.20
CA SER A 23 12.24 10.30 -5.90
C SER A 23 11.62 9.32 -4.89
N TYR A 24 10.71 8.47 -5.35
CA TYR A 24 10.08 7.46 -4.52
C TYR A 24 11.01 6.26 -4.28
N ALA A 25 11.83 5.91 -5.28
CA ALA A 25 12.81 4.82 -5.18
C ALA A 25 13.75 4.97 -3.98
N MET A 26 14.08 6.20 -3.59
CA MET A 26 14.90 6.47 -2.39
C MET A 26 14.24 6.06 -1.07
N ARG A 27 12.94 5.78 -1.07
CA ARG A 27 12.18 5.32 0.10
C ARG A 27 12.01 3.81 0.14
N CYS A 28 12.23 3.14 -0.99
CA CYS A 28 12.09 1.69 -1.14
C CYS A 28 13.33 0.96 -0.59
N LEU A 29 13.14 -0.29 -0.18
CA LEU A 29 14.23 -1.15 0.31
C LEU A 29 15.09 -1.72 -0.83
N GLY A 30 14.56 -1.75 -2.06
CA GLY A 30 15.24 -2.26 -3.24
C GLY A 30 14.32 -2.36 -4.44
N SER A 31 14.83 -2.91 -5.55
CA SER A 31 14.08 -3.13 -6.79
C SER A 31 13.85 -4.62 -7.10
N ASP A 32 14.56 -5.52 -6.41
CA ASP A 32 14.42 -6.97 -6.54
C ASP A 32 13.36 -7.48 -5.57
N ALA A 33 12.34 -8.18 -6.09
CA ALA A 33 11.19 -8.58 -5.31
C ALA A 33 11.54 -9.55 -4.18
N ASP A 34 12.39 -10.53 -4.45
CA ASP A 34 12.81 -11.52 -3.46
C ASP A 34 13.70 -10.90 -2.38
N GLY A 35 14.67 -10.06 -2.79
CA GLY A 35 15.53 -9.36 -1.84
C GLY A 35 14.76 -8.37 -0.95
N VAL A 36 13.73 -7.69 -1.48
CA VAL A 36 12.86 -6.83 -0.65
C VAL A 36 11.98 -7.67 0.27
N ALA A 37 11.50 -8.85 -0.18
CA ALA A 37 10.71 -9.75 0.63
C ALA A 37 11.49 -10.25 1.86
N ASP A 38 12.75 -10.64 1.68
CA ASP A 38 13.64 -11.07 2.79
C ASP A 38 13.84 -9.93 3.80
N LEU A 39 14.12 -8.71 3.31
CA LEU A 39 14.26 -7.53 4.18
C LEU A 39 12.99 -7.18 4.95
N LEU A 40 11.82 -7.38 4.33
CA LEU A 40 10.54 -7.12 4.98
C LEU A 40 10.23 -8.13 6.07
N ASP A 41 10.55 -9.40 5.87
CA ASP A 41 10.39 -10.41 6.90
C ASP A 41 11.17 -10.04 8.17
N ASP A 42 12.46 -9.72 8.01
CA ASP A 42 13.31 -9.29 9.11
C ASP A 42 12.83 -7.99 9.77
N PHE A 43 12.42 -7.02 8.95
CA PHE A 43 11.95 -5.72 9.46
C PHE A 43 10.67 -5.88 10.28
N VAL A 44 9.67 -6.58 9.75
CA VAL A 44 8.38 -6.78 10.43
C VAL A 44 8.58 -7.58 11.73
N SER A 45 9.33 -8.69 11.67
CA SER A 45 9.63 -9.53 12.83
C SER A 45 10.34 -8.75 13.92
N GLY A 46 11.39 -7.99 13.59
CA GLY A 46 12.16 -7.20 14.56
C GLY A 46 11.35 -6.06 15.18
N MET A 47 10.47 -5.40 14.42
CA MET A 47 9.60 -4.35 14.96
C MET A 47 8.56 -4.91 15.93
N ARG A 48 7.96 -6.07 15.60
CA ARG A 48 6.98 -6.75 16.43
C ARG A 48 7.60 -7.29 17.72
N GLU A 49 8.80 -7.84 17.66
CA GLU A 49 9.58 -8.21 18.87
C GLU A 49 9.82 -7.00 19.77
N GLY A 50 10.01 -5.82 19.17
CA GLY A 50 10.12 -4.54 19.88
C GLY A 50 8.80 -4.00 20.44
N GLY A 51 7.66 -4.69 20.22
CA GLY A 51 6.32 -4.29 20.69
C GLY A 51 5.68 -3.18 19.85
N LEU A 52 6.04 -3.05 18.57
CA LEU A 52 5.47 -2.08 17.64
C LEU A 52 4.61 -2.79 16.59
N SER A 53 3.42 -2.27 16.33
CA SER A 53 2.64 -2.62 15.15
C SER A 53 3.23 -2.01 13.89
N VAL A 54 3.09 -2.72 12.76
CA VAL A 54 3.77 -2.43 11.49
C VAL A 54 2.76 -2.21 10.39
N THR A 55 3.01 -1.21 9.53
CA THR A 55 2.20 -0.90 8.35
C THR A 55 3.00 -1.07 7.07
N LEU A 56 2.65 -2.03 6.23
CA LEU A 56 3.19 -2.13 4.86
C LEU A 56 2.55 -1.07 3.97
N LYS A 57 3.33 -0.40 3.14
CA LYS A 57 2.82 0.65 2.23
C LYS A 57 3.65 0.73 0.94
N THR A 58 3.01 1.16 -0.18
CA THR A 58 1.61 1.57 -0.39
C THR A 58 0.94 0.63 -1.40
N PHE A 59 0.12 -0.28 -0.90
CA PHE A 59 -0.49 -1.37 -1.68
C PHE A 59 -1.35 -0.84 -2.85
N PRO A 60 -1.32 -1.50 -4.01
CA PRO A 60 -0.53 -2.66 -4.42
C PRO A 60 0.86 -2.35 -5.00
N GLY A 61 1.41 -1.17 -4.78
CA GLY A 61 2.75 -0.75 -5.13
C GLY A 61 2.79 0.41 -6.13
N ILE A 62 3.45 1.52 -5.77
CA ILE A 62 3.53 2.75 -6.58
C ILE A 62 4.93 3.00 -7.17
N GLY A 63 5.85 2.05 -7.06
CA GLY A 63 7.22 2.23 -7.58
C GLY A 63 7.28 2.54 -9.07
N ASN A 64 6.38 1.96 -9.87
CA ASN A 64 6.27 2.18 -11.32
C ASN A 64 5.35 3.35 -11.72
N VAL A 65 4.90 4.17 -10.76
CA VAL A 65 4.04 5.33 -11.04
C VAL A 65 4.92 6.56 -11.20
N SER A 66 4.91 7.16 -12.39
CA SER A 66 5.81 8.27 -12.77
C SER A 66 5.39 9.64 -12.23
N ALA A 67 4.19 9.76 -11.64
CA ALA A 67 3.66 11.01 -11.10
C ALA A 67 3.50 10.93 -9.58
N ASP A 68 3.49 12.10 -8.93
CA ASP A 68 3.22 12.18 -7.50
C ASP A 68 1.75 11.82 -7.21
N VAL A 69 1.56 10.73 -6.48
CA VAL A 69 0.23 10.20 -6.13
C VAL A 69 -0.51 11.07 -5.11
N THR A 70 0.16 12.04 -4.49
CA THR A 70 -0.46 13.01 -3.57
C THR A 70 -1.05 14.21 -4.31
N GLU A 71 -0.55 14.51 -5.51
CA GLU A 71 -0.94 15.68 -6.29
C GLU A 71 -1.95 15.36 -7.41
N SER A 72 -1.88 14.17 -8.00
CA SER A 72 -2.72 13.77 -9.13
C SER A 72 -3.13 12.30 -9.07
N ILE A 73 -4.22 11.93 -9.76
CA ILE A 73 -4.58 10.52 -9.96
C ILE A 73 -3.56 9.90 -10.92
N ALA A 74 -2.41 9.56 -10.36
CA ALA A 74 -1.36 8.85 -11.06
C ALA A 74 -1.77 7.41 -11.33
N GLU A 75 -1.28 6.84 -12.43
CA GLU A 75 -1.76 5.54 -12.90
C GLU A 75 -0.61 4.53 -13.00
N ASN A 76 -0.80 3.37 -12.37
CA ASN A 76 -0.01 2.18 -12.65
C ASN A 76 -0.72 1.39 -13.77
N THR A 77 0.01 1.09 -14.84
CA THR A 77 -0.49 0.36 -16.01
C THR A 77 0.00 -1.07 -16.11
N ASP A 78 0.65 -1.59 -15.06
CA ASP A 78 1.10 -2.97 -15.01
C ASP A 78 -0.08 -3.93 -15.04
N SER A 79 0.13 -5.08 -15.69
CA SER A 79 -0.85 -6.15 -15.67
C SER A 79 -0.97 -6.80 -14.29
N LEU A 80 -2.11 -7.41 -13.99
CA LEU A 80 -2.27 -8.17 -12.75
C LEU A 80 -1.19 -9.27 -12.61
N MET A 81 -0.80 -9.91 -13.73
CA MET A 81 0.26 -10.92 -13.72
C MET A 81 1.59 -10.29 -13.31
N THR A 82 1.95 -9.15 -13.89
CA THR A 82 3.17 -8.42 -13.52
C THR A 82 3.18 -8.08 -12.02
N ILE A 83 2.08 -7.52 -11.51
CA ILE A 83 1.97 -7.14 -10.09
C ILE A 83 2.07 -8.36 -9.17
N ARG A 84 1.51 -9.51 -9.55
CA ARG A 84 1.64 -10.76 -8.79
C ARG A 84 3.07 -11.27 -8.75
N ASP A 85 3.75 -11.21 -9.90
CA ASP A 85 5.12 -11.72 -10.04
C ASP A 85 6.17 -10.77 -9.42
N THR A 86 5.79 -9.54 -9.10
CA THR A 86 6.69 -8.52 -8.55
C THR A 86 6.19 -7.96 -7.21
N ASN A 87 5.25 -7.02 -7.24
CA ASN A 87 4.82 -6.25 -6.07
C ASN A 87 4.19 -7.13 -4.96
N PHE A 88 3.46 -8.20 -5.32
CA PHE A 88 2.84 -9.06 -4.30
C PHE A 88 3.84 -9.90 -3.52
N VAL A 89 5.03 -10.17 -4.07
CA VAL A 89 6.05 -10.98 -3.39
C VAL A 89 6.46 -10.35 -2.05
N PRO A 90 6.91 -9.07 -2.00
CA PRO A 90 7.23 -8.43 -0.73
C PRO A 90 6.01 -8.23 0.19
N TYR A 91 4.81 -7.93 -0.36
CA TYR A 91 3.62 -7.83 0.48
C TYR A 91 3.25 -9.17 1.13
N ALA A 92 3.30 -10.26 0.38
CA ALA A 92 3.03 -11.60 0.91
C ALA A 92 4.00 -11.96 2.05
N SER A 93 5.30 -11.67 1.87
CA SER A 93 6.32 -11.89 2.90
C SER A 93 6.04 -11.08 4.17
N GLY A 94 5.80 -9.77 4.03
CA GLY A 94 5.51 -8.91 5.19
C GLY A 94 4.20 -9.28 5.90
N ILE A 95 3.17 -9.73 5.17
CA ILE A 95 1.92 -10.26 5.75
C ILE A 95 2.19 -11.55 6.52
N GLN A 96 2.97 -12.47 5.96
CA GLN A 96 3.36 -13.72 6.60
C GLN A 96 4.20 -13.49 7.86
N ALA A 97 5.08 -12.49 7.85
CA ALA A 97 5.85 -12.05 9.02
C ALA A 97 4.97 -11.41 10.11
N GLY A 98 3.71 -11.14 9.81
CA GLY A 98 2.71 -10.67 10.77
C GLY A 98 2.52 -9.15 10.78
N ALA A 99 2.65 -8.46 9.64
CA ALA A 99 2.29 -7.05 9.56
C ALA A 99 0.85 -6.82 10.04
N ASP A 100 0.65 -5.80 10.87
CA ASP A 100 -0.65 -5.53 11.51
C ASP A 100 -1.56 -4.70 10.62
N CYS A 101 -0.95 -3.85 9.76
CA CYS A 101 -1.67 -2.92 8.89
C CYS A 101 -1.12 -2.96 7.45
N VAL A 102 -1.99 -2.66 6.50
CA VAL A 102 -1.61 -2.35 5.10
C VAL A 102 -2.24 -1.01 4.71
N MET A 103 -1.41 -0.07 4.26
CA MET A 103 -1.86 1.21 3.71
C MET A 103 -2.05 1.08 2.19
N VAL A 104 -3.25 1.41 1.71
CA VAL A 104 -3.62 1.35 0.30
C VAL A 104 -3.44 2.71 -0.37
N SER A 105 -2.91 2.72 -1.59
CA SER A 105 -2.45 3.92 -2.29
C SER A 105 -3.57 4.77 -2.89
N ASN A 106 -3.22 6.05 -3.17
CA ASN A 106 -4.04 6.99 -3.95
C ASN A 106 -3.89 6.79 -5.47
N ALA A 107 -2.99 5.93 -5.94
CA ALA A 107 -2.83 5.63 -7.36
C ALA A 107 -4.01 4.84 -7.93
N ALA A 108 -4.28 5.01 -9.23
CA ALA A 108 -5.23 4.18 -9.99
C ALA A 108 -4.49 3.03 -10.70
N TYR A 109 -5.21 1.94 -10.97
CA TYR A 109 -4.67 0.72 -11.58
C TYR A 109 -5.60 0.25 -12.70
N SER A 110 -5.45 0.82 -13.90
CA SER A 110 -6.37 0.62 -15.02
C SER A 110 -6.45 -0.81 -15.56
N LYS A 111 -5.43 -1.64 -15.26
CA LYS A 111 -5.44 -3.06 -15.63
C LYS A 111 -6.04 -3.98 -14.56
N LEU A 112 -6.27 -3.46 -13.35
CA LEU A 112 -6.81 -4.20 -12.23
C LEU A 112 -8.27 -3.84 -11.94
N THR A 113 -8.71 -2.66 -12.36
CA THR A 113 -10.04 -2.12 -12.05
C THR A 113 -10.77 -1.63 -13.29
N VAL A 114 -12.08 -1.72 -13.28
CA VAL A 114 -12.91 -1.19 -14.38
C VAL A 114 -12.97 0.34 -14.35
N LYS A 115 -12.93 0.93 -13.15
CA LYS A 115 -13.01 2.38 -12.94
C LYS A 115 -11.63 2.93 -12.61
N LYS A 116 -11.30 4.08 -13.20
CA LYS A 116 -10.09 4.83 -12.81
C LYS A 116 -10.36 5.60 -11.51
N VAL A 117 -10.19 4.92 -10.39
CA VAL A 117 -10.32 5.46 -9.03
C VAL A 117 -9.06 5.11 -8.22
N PRO A 118 -8.77 5.85 -7.15
CA PRO A 118 -7.73 5.48 -6.19
C PRO A 118 -7.90 4.04 -5.71
N ALA A 119 -6.79 3.34 -5.51
CA ALA A 119 -6.80 1.93 -5.10
C ALA A 119 -7.63 1.68 -3.84
N PHE A 120 -7.58 2.58 -2.86
CA PHE A 120 -8.33 2.44 -1.61
C PHE A 120 -9.87 2.52 -1.77
N MET A 121 -10.36 3.04 -2.92
CA MET A 121 -11.80 3.08 -3.27
C MET A 121 -12.26 1.84 -4.07
N SER A 122 -11.36 0.90 -4.36
CA SER A 122 -11.63 -0.22 -5.26
C SER A 122 -11.79 -1.53 -4.50
N GLN A 123 -12.99 -2.13 -4.54
CA GLN A 123 -13.22 -3.49 -4.03
C GLN A 123 -12.36 -4.54 -4.75
N ASP A 124 -12.06 -4.35 -6.04
CA ASP A 124 -11.21 -5.27 -6.78
C ASP A 124 -9.80 -5.30 -6.17
N ILE A 125 -9.29 -4.15 -5.67
CA ILE A 125 -7.97 -4.07 -5.06
C ILE A 125 -8.02 -4.45 -3.56
N VAL A 126 -8.87 -3.80 -2.78
CA VAL A 126 -8.89 -3.98 -1.32
C VAL A 126 -9.46 -5.34 -0.94
N THR A 127 -10.66 -5.67 -1.43
CA THR A 127 -11.31 -6.93 -1.04
C THR A 127 -10.69 -8.10 -1.79
N LYS A 128 -10.70 -8.10 -3.14
CA LYS A 128 -10.32 -9.30 -3.89
C LYS A 128 -8.82 -9.58 -3.87
N LEU A 129 -7.97 -8.55 -4.06
CA LEU A 129 -6.52 -8.80 -4.11
C LEU A 129 -5.88 -8.82 -2.72
N LEU A 130 -6.17 -7.86 -1.84
CA LEU A 130 -5.52 -7.82 -0.54
C LEU A 130 -6.15 -8.81 0.46
N ARG A 131 -7.48 -8.78 0.62
CA ARG A 131 -8.14 -9.64 1.60
C ARG A 131 -8.22 -11.10 1.16
N GLU A 132 -8.75 -11.34 -0.06
CA GLU A 132 -9.07 -12.70 -0.50
C GLU A 132 -7.86 -13.41 -1.11
N GLU A 133 -7.07 -12.75 -1.97
CA GLU A 133 -5.95 -13.39 -2.66
C GLU A 133 -4.70 -13.45 -1.78
N LEU A 134 -4.27 -12.33 -1.15
CA LEU A 134 -3.11 -12.31 -0.25
C LEU A 134 -3.46 -12.77 1.18
N GLY A 135 -4.74 -12.96 1.51
CA GLY A 135 -5.18 -13.47 2.81
C GLY A 135 -4.96 -12.49 3.96
N PHE A 136 -4.91 -11.19 3.71
CA PHE A 136 -4.68 -10.20 4.75
C PHE A 136 -5.96 -9.94 5.56
N ASP A 137 -5.94 -10.26 6.84
CA ASP A 137 -7.06 -10.07 7.79
C ASP A 137 -6.82 -8.95 8.83
N GLY A 138 -5.67 -8.28 8.77
CA GLY A 138 -5.33 -7.12 9.62
C GLY A 138 -6.04 -5.83 9.20
N ILE A 139 -5.55 -4.69 9.68
CA ILE A 139 -6.14 -3.36 9.45
C ILE A 139 -5.77 -2.85 8.05
N VAL A 140 -6.75 -2.58 7.21
CA VAL A 140 -6.56 -1.87 5.94
C VAL A 140 -6.84 -0.40 6.16
N MET A 141 -5.80 0.43 5.92
CA MET A 141 -5.91 1.87 6.04
C MET A 141 -5.77 2.57 4.68
N THR A 142 -6.41 3.72 4.54
CA THR A 142 -6.22 4.56 3.36
C THR A 142 -4.89 5.32 3.42
N SER A 143 -4.35 5.72 2.28
CA SER A 143 -3.47 6.89 2.24
C SER A 143 -4.25 8.14 2.71
N PRO A 144 -3.58 9.25 3.09
CA PRO A 144 -4.26 10.43 3.59
C PRO A 144 -5.32 10.98 2.63
N LEU A 145 -6.53 11.26 3.15
CA LEU A 145 -7.63 11.82 2.34
C LEU A 145 -7.50 13.34 2.14
N ASN A 146 -6.63 14.00 2.87
CA ASN A 146 -6.30 15.42 2.70
C ASN A 146 -5.16 15.66 1.70
N ASP A 147 -4.72 14.63 0.98
CA ASP A 147 -3.83 14.82 -0.17
C ASP A 147 -4.57 15.57 -1.29
N ASN A 148 -3.88 16.47 -2.00
CA ASN A 148 -4.45 17.29 -3.08
C ASN A 148 -5.17 16.45 -4.14
N VAL A 149 -4.67 15.25 -4.43
CA VAL A 149 -5.30 14.33 -5.39
C VAL A 149 -6.73 13.95 -4.99
N ILE A 150 -7.00 13.81 -3.69
CA ILE A 150 -8.34 13.46 -3.21
C ILE A 150 -9.22 14.70 -3.14
N GLU A 151 -8.75 15.77 -2.50
CA GLU A 151 -9.52 17.02 -2.34
C GLU A 151 -9.94 17.66 -3.68
N ASN A 152 -9.09 17.54 -4.72
CA ASN A 152 -9.39 18.11 -6.04
C ASN A 152 -10.34 17.26 -6.90
N ASN A 153 -10.56 15.98 -6.56
CA ASN A 153 -11.34 15.06 -7.40
C ASN A 153 -12.58 14.49 -6.72
N TYR A 154 -12.64 14.51 -5.38
CA TYR A 154 -13.71 13.90 -4.60
C TYR A 154 -14.10 14.78 -3.41
N THR A 155 -15.33 14.64 -2.92
CA THR A 155 -15.65 15.14 -1.58
C THR A 155 -15.16 14.14 -0.53
N ASN A 156 -14.81 14.62 0.66
CA ASN A 156 -14.35 13.75 1.75
C ASN A 156 -15.39 12.69 2.12
N GLU A 157 -16.69 13.07 2.13
CA GLU A 157 -17.77 12.13 2.42
C GLU A 157 -17.83 10.99 1.40
N PHE A 158 -17.67 11.32 0.11
CA PHE A 158 -17.65 10.31 -0.95
C PHE A 158 -16.44 9.39 -0.81
N ALA A 159 -15.25 9.97 -0.57
CA ALA A 159 -14.00 9.21 -0.43
C ALA A 159 -14.08 8.22 0.75
N VAL A 160 -14.56 8.69 1.91
CA VAL A 160 -14.76 7.84 3.10
C VAL A 160 -15.74 6.68 2.83
N VAL A 161 -16.89 6.98 2.22
CA VAL A 161 -17.91 5.96 1.93
C VAL A 161 -17.36 4.90 0.97
N GLU A 162 -16.66 5.30 -0.09
CA GLU A 162 -16.10 4.36 -1.06
C GLU A 162 -14.93 3.56 -0.46
N ALA A 163 -14.10 4.15 0.42
CA ALA A 163 -13.07 3.44 1.15
C ALA A 163 -13.64 2.32 2.02
N VAL A 164 -14.69 2.62 2.81
CA VAL A 164 -15.36 1.62 3.66
C VAL A 164 -16.02 0.53 2.81
N LYS A 165 -16.71 0.89 1.71
CA LYS A 165 -17.29 -0.08 0.77
C LYS A 165 -16.24 -0.97 0.12
N ALA A 166 -15.04 -0.45 -0.13
CA ALA A 166 -13.94 -1.22 -0.69
C ALA A 166 -13.36 -2.25 0.30
N GLY A 167 -13.61 -2.11 1.60
CA GLY A 167 -13.12 -2.99 2.67
C GLY A 167 -12.05 -2.36 3.56
N GLY A 168 -11.94 -1.02 3.56
CA GLY A 168 -11.05 -0.27 4.45
C GLY A 168 -11.60 -0.18 5.88
N ASP A 169 -10.70 -0.24 6.87
CA ASP A 169 -11.03 -0.21 8.31
C ASP A 169 -10.65 1.12 8.95
N LEU A 170 -9.55 1.74 8.51
CA LEU A 170 -9.02 2.98 9.06
C LEU A 170 -8.85 4.03 7.96
N ILE A 171 -9.44 5.20 8.21
CA ILE A 171 -9.42 6.32 7.27
C ILE A 171 -8.36 7.33 7.75
N GLY A 172 -7.36 7.60 6.90
CA GLY A 172 -6.24 8.51 7.19
C GLY A 172 -6.45 9.93 6.69
#